data_504c2d4f8ab66b679e547a7294833f37
#
_entry.id   504c2d4f8ab66b679e547a7294833f37
#
_cell.length_a   1.000
_cell.length_b   1.000
_cell.length_c   1.000
_cell.angle_alpha   90.00
_cell.angle_beta   90.00
_cell.angle_gamma   90.00
#
_symmetry.space_group_name_H-M   'P 1'
#
loop_
_entity.id
_entity.type
_entity.pdbx_description
1 polymer ?
#
loop_
_entity_poly.entity_id
_entity_poly.type
_entity_poly.pdbx_seq_one_letter_code
_entity_poly.pdbx_strand_id
1 'polypeptide(L)'
;MLQHWLLIRGTGNRSLPELVDPKSLRAHSSTRRPSIQKGDRAVCYASGWQTIFAVVEVVGDPQNDPTRERWQWRIPIRPLLTVPDLRSAPPVEAAGVFPRSLGRHSYIRLSPQQFEAATEAITAAE
;
A
#
# COMPACT_ATOMS: atom_id res chain seq x y z
N MET A 1 7.66 -9.66 15.89
CA MET A 1 6.21 -9.49 15.86
C MET A 1 5.83 -8.79 14.54
N LEU A 2 4.87 -9.34 13.82
CA LEU A 2 4.43 -8.76 12.54
C LEU A 2 3.63 -7.49 12.77
N GLN A 3 3.88 -6.50 11.93
CA GLN A 3 3.14 -5.25 11.93
C GLN A 3 2.35 -5.13 10.63
N HIS A 4 1.39 -4.23 10.62
CA HIS A 4 0.49 -4.00 9.49
C HIS A 4 0.57 -2.54 9.06
N TRP A 5 0.57 -2.32 7.75
CA TRP A 5 0.80 -1.00 7.17
C TRP A 5 -0.21 -0.70 6.07
N LEU A 6 -0.43 0.58 5.83
CA LEU A 6 -1.11 1.07 4.63
C LEU A 6 -0.05 1.76 3.79
N LEU A 7 0.13 1.31 2.55
CA LEU A 7 1.09 1.91 1.61
C LEU A 7 0.34 2.83 0.67
N ILE A 8 0.68 4.12 0.69
CA ILE A 8 0.04 5.13 -0.15
C ILE A 8 0.75 5.17 -1.49
N ARG A 9 0.03 4.78 -2.56
CA ARG A 9 0.60 4.64 -3.90
C ARG A 9 -0.02 5.65 -4.84
N GLY A 10 0.79 6.14 -5.78
CA GLY A 10 0.36 7.11 -6.77
C GLY A 10 0.54 8.54 -6.31
N THR A 11 0.26 9.49 -7.20
CA THR A 11 0.49 10.92 -6.98
C THR A 11 -0.79 11.73 -7.01
N GLY A 12 -1.95 11.11 -6.78
CA GLY A 12 -3.24 11.75 -6.92
C GLY A 12 -3.78 11.71 -8.35
N ASN A 13 -3.03 11.21 -9.30
CA ASN A 13 -3.47 11.04 -10.67
C ASN A 13 -4.35 9.79 -10.79
N ARG A 14 -5.54 9.96 -11.36
CA ARG A 14 -6.52 8.88 -11.48
C ARG A 14 -6.28 7.94 -12.67
N SER A 15 -5.35 8.25 -13.53
CA SER A 15 -5.11 7.48 -14.76
C SER A 15 -3.95 6.49 -14.60
N LEU A 16 -3.88 5.81 -13.44
CA LEU A 16 -2.79 4.88 -13.19
C LEU A 16 -3.28 3.45 -13.03
N PRO A 17 -3.77 2.80 -14.13
CA PRO A 17 -4.11 1.38 -14.05
C PRO A 17 -2.92 0.52 -13.66
N GLU A 18 -1.71 1.03 -13.86
CA GLU A 18 -0.46 0.35 -13.47
C GLU A 18 -0.36 0.11 -11.98
N LEU A 19 -1.12 0.85 -11.16
CA LEU A 19 -1.09 0.63 -9.72
C LEU A 19 -1.50 -0.79 -9.32
N VAL A 20 -2.36 -1.42 -10.11
CA VAL A 20 -2.83 -2.79 -9.88
C VAL A 20 -2.05 -3.83 -10.70
N ASP A 21 -1.14 -3.38 -11.57
CA ASP A 21 -0.31 -4.29 -12.36
C ASP A 21 0.64 -5.05 -11.43
N PRO A 22 0.71 -6.38 -11.51
CA PRO A 22 1.69 -7.15 -10.73
C PRO A 22 3.13 -6.65 -10.88
N LYS A 23 3.47 -6.07 -12.03
CA LYS A 23 4.82 -5.52 -12.24
C LYS A 23 5.08 -4.31 -11.37
N SER A 24 4.07 -3.49 -11.06
CA SER A 24 4.21 -2.32 -10.20
C SER A 24 4.14 -2.67 -8.73
N LEU A 25 3.60 -3.85 -8.38
CA LEU A 25 3.45 -4.32 -7.00
C LEU A 25 4.66 -5.14 -6.53
N ARG A 26 5.85 -4.78 -6.99
CA ARG A 26 7.10 -5.43 -6.58
C ARG A 26 7.85 -4.68 -5.50
N ALA A 27 7.63 -3.38 -5.43
CA ALA A 27 8.28 -2.53 -4.45
C ALA A 27 7.45 -1.31 -4.15
N HIS A 28 7.59 -0.80 -2.93
CA HIS A 28 7.03 0.47 -2.50
C HIS A 28 8.17 1.42 -2.18
N SER A 29 8.05 2.68 -2.58
CA SER A 29 9.10 3.67 -2.38
C SER A 29 8.78 4.61 -1.23
N SER A 30 9.80 5.03 -0.49
CA SER A 30 9.69 5.96 0.61
C SER A 30 10.85 6.96 0.57
N THR A 31 10.60 8.19 1.05
CA THR A 31 11.63 9.24 1.13
C THR A 31 12.56 9.04 2.31
N ARG A 32 12.12 8.34 3.34
CA ARG A 32 12.90 8.05 4.55
C ARG A 32 12.93 6.56 4.79
N ARG A 33 13.92 6.10 5.52
CA ARG A 33 13.99 4.70 5.91
C ARG A 33 12.77 4.35 6.75
N PRO A 34 11.89 3.45 6.28
CA PRO A 34 10.70 3.07 7.03
C PRO A 34 11.04 2.05 8.12
N SER A 35 10.16 1.97 9.12
CA SER A 35 10.23 0.92 10.14
C SER A 35 9.55 -0.38 9.71
N ILE A 36 9.12 -0.44 8.45
CA ILE A 36 8.54 -1.64 7.85
C ILE A 36 9.63 -2.70 7.71
N GLN A 37 9.33 -3.94 8.05
CA GLN A 37 10.29 -5.03 8.06
C GLN A 37 9.80 -6.23 7.27
N LYS A 38 10.75 -7.06 6.85
CA LYS A 38 10.45 -8.33 6.19
C LYS A 38 9.46 -9.15 7.04
N GLY A 39 8.43 -9.67 6.40
CA GLY A 39 7.39 -10.45 7.04
C GLY A 39 6.15 -9.64 7.41
N ASP A 40 6.25 -8.31 7.43
CA ASP A 40 5.10 -7.45 7.66
C ASP A 40 4.13 -7.56 6.49
N ARG A 41 2.87 -7.22 6.73
CA ARG A 41 1.84 -7.18 5.69
C ARG A 41 1.29 -5.78 5.57
N ALA A 42 0.81 -5.46 4.37
CA ALA A 42 0.33 -4.12 4.09
C ALA A 42 -0.86 -4.15 3.14
N VAL A 43 -1.64 -3.08 3.22
CA VAL A 43 -2.74 -2.80 2.30
C VAL A 43 -2.29 -1.67 1.39
N CYS A 44 -2.54 -1.81 0.09
CA CYS A 44 -2.20 -0.77 -0.88
C CYS A 44 -3.38 0.15 -1.11
N TYR A 45 -3.14 1.46 -0.97
CA TYR A 45 -4.11 2.52 -1.16
C TYR A 45 -3.78 3.27 -2.44
N ALA A 46 -4.79 3.47 -3.30
CA ALA A 46 -4.64 4.22 -4.55
C ALA A 46 -4.96 5.69 -4.29
N SER A 47 -3.93 6.52 -4.24
CA SER A 47 -4.07 7.97 -4.11
C SER A 47 -4.86 8.52 -5.31
N GLY A 48 -5.75 9.46 -5.07
CA GLY A 48 -6.63 9.98 -6.11
C GLY A 48 -7.92 9.20 -6.27
N TRP A 49 -7.90 7.89 -6.09
CA TRP A 49 -9.09 7.04 -6.08
C TRP A 49 -9.68 6.88 -4.68
N GLN A 50 -8.84 7.03 -3.65
CA GLN A 50 -9.20 6.88 -2.24
C GLN A 50 -9.72 5.48 -1.91
N THR A 51 -9.22 4.48 -2.63
CA THR A 51 -9.63 3.09 -2.48
C THR A 51 -8.45 2.21 -2.09
N ILE A 52 -8.75 1.07 -1.48
CA ILE A 52 -7.75 0.04 -1.19
C ILE A 52 -7.93 -1.11 -2.18
N PHE A 53 -6.83 -1.58 -2.77
CA PHE A 53 -6.93 -2.50 -3.91
C PHE A 53 -6.05 -3.73 -3.80
N ALA A 54 -5.20 -3.83 -2.80
CA ALA A 54 -4.32 -4.99 -2.68
C ALA A 54 -3.89 -5.21 -1.24
N VAL A 55 -3.60 -6.47 -0.92
CA VAL A 55 -2.88 -6.86 0.27
C VAL A 55 -1.57 -7.46 -0.19
N VAL A 56 -0.47 -7.01 0.39
CA VAL A 56 0.88 -7.45 0.03
C VAL A 56 1.64 -7.92 1.26
N GLU A 57 2.65 -8.76 1.01
CA GLU A 57 3.61 -9.16 2.02
C GLU A 57 4.94 -8.47 1.75
N VAL A 58 5.58 -7.99 2.80
CA VAL A 58 6.92 -7.41 2.70
C VAL A 58 7.92 -8.57 2.69
N VAL A 59 8.65 -8.72 1.58
CA VAL A 59 9.51 -9.89 1.34
C VAL A 59 10.98 -9.62 1.59
N GLY A 60 11.34 -8.41 1.99
CA GLY A 60 12.70 -8.05 2.33
C GLY A 60 12.73 -6.75 3.12
N ASP A 61 13.86 -6.49 3.74
CA ASP A 61 14.04 -5.23 4.48
C ASP A 61 14.18 -4.04 3.53
N PRO A 62 13.88 -2.82 3.99
CA PRO A 62 14.05 -1.63 3.15
C PRO A 62 15.47 -1.49 2.61
N GLN A 63 15.57 -1.16 1.34
CA GLN A 63 16.84 -0.99 0.65
C GLN A 63 17.01 0.46 0.20
N ASN A 64 18.20 1.01 0.37
CA ASN A 64 18.51 2.37 -0.06
C ASN A 64 19.09 2.35 -1.48
N ASP A 65 18.52 3.16 -2.35
CA ASP A 65 19.06 3.38 -3.69
C ASP A 65 19.59 4.81 -3.77
N PRO A 66 20.91 5.02 -3.57
CA PRO A 66 21.49 6.35 -3.55
C PRO A 66 21.53 7.04 -4.91
N THR A 67 21.23 6.33 -6.00
CA THR A 67 21.18 6.91 -7.34
C THR A 67 19.91 7.73 -7.58
N ARG A 68 18.92 7.62 -6.71
CA ARG A 68 17.65 8.34 -6.84
C ARG A 68 17.73 9.63 -6.01
N GLU A 69 17.29 10.74 -6.59
CA GLU A 69 17.24 12.02 -5.90
C GLU A 69 16.18 12.03 -4.81
N ARG A 70 15.09 11.30 -5.02
CA ARG A 70 13.95 11.24 -4.11
C ARG A 70 13.40 9.82 -4.10
N TRP A 71 12.69 9.45 -3.05
CA TRP A 71 12.14 8.10 -2.92
C TRP A 71 13.24 7.04 -2.95
N GLN A 72 14.30 7.31 -2.20
CA GLN A 72 15.52 6.49 -2.20
C GLN A 72 15.34 5.12 -1.55
N TRP A 73 14.38 5.01 -0.64
CA TRP A 73 14.14 3.76 0.07
C TRP A 73 13.10 2.94 -0.66
N ARG A 74 13.42 1.67 -0.89
CA ARG A 74 12.53 0.73 -1.57
C ARG A 74 12.27 -0.45 -0.66
N ILE A 75 10.99 -0.80 -0.55
CA ILE A 75 10.51 -1.92 0.26
C ILE A 75 10.04 -2.98 -0.71
N PRO A 76 10.71 -4.15 -0.79
CA PRO A 76 10.26 -5.21 -1.69
C PRO A 76 8.97 -5.84 -1.16
N ILE A 77 7.98 -5.97 -2.04
CA ILE A 77 6.67 -6.49 -1.68
C ILE A 77 6.23 -7.57 -2.69
N ARG A 78 5.27 -8.38 -2.26
CA ARG A 78 4.65 -9.41 -3.09
C ARG A 78 3.14 -9.37 -2.88
N PRO A 79 2.33 -9.29 -3.96
CA PRO A 79 0.88 -9.26 -3.80
C PRO A 79 0.34 -10.60 -3.30
N LEU A 80 -0.61 -10.53 -2.36
CA LEU A 80 -1.35 -11.68 -1.85
C LEU A 80 -2.79 -11.66 -2.35
N LEU A 81 -3.41 -10.47 -2.36
CA LEU A 81 -4.75 -10.23 -2.87
C LEU A 81 -4.72 -8.98 -3.72
N THR A 82 -5.46 -8.96 -4.82
CA THR A 82 -5.58 -7.77 -5.66
C THR A 82 -7.00 -7.61 -6.17
N VAL A 83 -7.45 -6.36 -6.29
CA VAL A 83 -8.66 -5.99 -7.02
C VAL A 83 -8.19 -5.36 -8.32
N PRO A 84 -8.40 -6.00 -9.47
CA PRO A 84 -7.81 -5.52 -10.73
C PRO A 84 -8.44 -4.24 -11.26
N ASP A 85 -9.66 -3.89 -10.84
CA ASP A 85 -10.34 -2.68 -11.27
C ASP A 85 -10.49 -1.74 -10.07
N LEU A 86 -9.79 -0.60 -10.12
CA LEU A 86 -9.84 0.40 -9.05
C LEU A 86 -11.25 0.96 -8.82
N ARG A 87 -12.09 0.92 -9.85
CA ARG A 87 -13.49 1.38 -9.71
C ARG A 87 -14.33 0.46 -8.85
N SER A 88 -13.93 -0.80 -8.74
CA SER A 88 -14.61 -1.80 -7.92
C SER A 88 -13.95 -1.96 -6.55
N ALA A 89 -12.83 -1.30 -6.31
CA ALA A 89 -12.09 -1.43 -5.07
C ALA A 89 -12.85 -0.73 -3.93
N PRO A 90 -12.82 -1.29 -2.71
CA PRO A 90 -13.50 -0.67 -1.58
C PRO A 90 -12.84 0.64 -1.17
N PRO A 91 -13.59 1.57 -0.58
CA PRO A 91 -13.03 2.82 -0.09
C PRO A 91 -12.12 2.57 1.11
N VAL A 92 -11.15 3.44 1.32
CA VAL A 92 -10.20 3.29 2.44
C VAL A 92 -10.90 3.37 3.81
N GLU A 93 -12.05 4.00 3.87
CA GLU A 93 -12.87 4.05 5.10
C GLU A 93 -13.27 2.65 5.58
N ALA A 94 -13.32 1.67 4.67
CA ALA A 94 -13.58 0.28 5.06
C ALA A 94 -12.51 -0.26 6.02
N ALA A 95 -11.32 0.33 6.02
CA ALA A 95 -10.24 0.00 6.96
C ALA A 95 -10.24 0.92 8.20
N GLY A 96 -11.25 1.79 8.34
CA GLY A 96 -11.28 2.73 9.46
C GLY A 96 -10.30 3.88 9.31
N VAL A 97 -9.91 4.21 8.09
CA VAL A 97 -8.95 5.28 7.79
C VAL A 97 -9.64 6.35 6.94
N PHE A 98 -9.38 7.62 7.27
CA PHE A 98 -9.95 8.73 6.50
C PHE A 98 -8.93 9.27 5.50
N PRO A 99 -9.33 9.50 4.22
CA PRO A 99 -8.40 9.94 3.19
C PRO A 99 -7.61 11.20 3.55
N ARG A 100 -8.24 12.17 4.23
CA ARG A 100 -7.57 13.43 4.57
C ARG A 100 -6.38 13.22 5.52
N SER A 101 -6.35 12.14 6.28
CA SER A 101 -5.23 11.85 7.18
C SER A 101 -4.02 11.26 6.45
N LEU A 102 -4.17 10.96 5.16
CA LEU A 102 -3.13 10.30 4.37
C LEU A 102 -2.27 11.26 3.55
N GLY A 103 -2.61 12.55 3.54
CA GLY A 103 -1.80 13.53 2.81
C GLY A 103 -0.37 13.59 3.34
N ARG A 104 0.62 13.62 2.44
CA ARG A 104 2.05 13.70 2.75
C ARG A 104 2.66 12.44 3.35
N HIS A 105 1.90 11.35 3.47
CA HIS A 105 2.44 10.08 3.94
C HIS A 105 2.70 9.14 2.75
N SER A 106 3.78 8.39 2.81
CA SER A 106 4.02 7.28 1.88
C SER A 106 3.57 5.96 2.49
N TYR A 107 3.42 5.90 3.81
CA TYR A 107 2.88 4.76 4.53
C TYR A 107 2.40 5.21 5.90
N ILE A 108 1.44 4.48 6.46
CA ILE A 108 1.01 4.63 7.86
C ILE A 108 0.85 3.25 8.49
N ARG A 109 0.88 3.21 9.80
CA ARG A 109 0.67 1.97 10.53
C ARG A 109 -0.82 1.70 10.71
N LEU A 110 -1.22 0.43 10.52
CA LEU A 110 -2.58 -0.02 10.78
C LEU A 110 -2.60 -0.89 12.04
N SER A 111 -3.71 -0.82 12.77
CA SER A 111 -3.96 -1.80 13.82
C SER A 111 -4.30 -3.16 13.20
N PRO A 112 -4.16 -4.28 13.96
CA PRO A 112 -4.61 -5.58 13.45
C PRO A 112 -6.07 -5.58 13.02
N GLN A 113 -6.94 -4.88 13.73
CA GLN A 113 -8.36 -4.77 13.40
C GLN A 113 -8.60 -4.03 12.09
N GLN A 114 -7.86 -2.94 11.86
CA GLN A 114 -7.94 -2.20 10.61
C GLN A 114 -7.46 -3.04 9.43
N PHE A 115 -6.39 -3.77 9.62
CA PHE A 115 -5.85 -4.65 8.58
C PHE A 115 -6.85 -5.77 8.24
N GLU A 116 -7.47 -6.38 9.25
CA GLU A 116 -8.46 -7.43 9.05
C GLU A 116 -9.67 -6.90 8.29
N ALA A 117 -10.19 -5.74 8.68
CA ALA A 117 -11.32 -5.11 7.99
C ALA A 117 -10.99 -4.80 6.54
N ALA A 118 -9.79 -4.29 6.27
CA ALA A 118 -9.33 -4.02 4.91
C ALA A 118 -9.24 -5.30 4.09
N THR A 119 -8.69 -6.36 4.66
CA THR A 119 -8.55 -7.65 3.98
C THR A 119 -9.91 -8.24 3.63
N GLU A 120 -10.87 -8.17 4.55
CA GLU A 120 -12.23 -8.64 4.29
C GLU A 120 -12.89 -7.86 3.16
N ALA A 121 -12.75 -6.53 3.16
CA ALA A 121 -13.33 -5.68 2.13
C ALA A 121 -12.73 -5.98 0.75
N ILE A 122 -11.42 -6.16 0.67
CA ILE A 122 -10.73 -6.48 -0.58
C ILE A 122 -11.14 -7.88 -1.06
N THR A 123 -11.22 -8.85 -0.17
CA THR A 123 -11.66 -10.20 -0.52
C THR A 123 -13.07 -10.19 -1.09
N ALA A 124 -13.97 -9.41 -0.51
CA ALA A 124 -15.36 -9.32 -0.99
C ALA A 124 -15.45 -8.63 -2.36
N ALA A 125 -14.49 -7.79 -2.71
CA ALA A 125 -14.46 -7.05 -3.97
C ALA A 125 -13.72 -7.80 -5.09
N GLU A 126 -13.03 -8.86 -4.75
CA GLU A 126 -12.23 -9.65 -5.68
C GLU A 126 -13.06 -10.30 -6.80
#